data_e1305e1e3f9e4fc771d8e8cbb8cc07d3
#
_entry.id   e1305e1e3f9e4fc771d8e8cbb8cc07d3
#
_cell.length_a   1.000
_cell.length_b   1.000
_cell.length_c   1.000
_cell.angle_alpha   90.00
_cell.angle_beta   90.00
_cell.angle_gamma   90.00
#
_symmetry.space_group_name_H-M   'P 1'
#
loop_
_entity.id
_entity.type
_entity.pdbx_description
1 polymer ?
#
loop_
_entity_poly.entity_id
_entity_poly.type
_entity_poly.pdbx_seq_one_letter_code
_entity_poly.pdbx_strand_id
1 'polypeptide(L)'
;ANTAYADQQFYASMQAQGHMTQTYLPLAKAYLTAIIIGLSWLVALLSIVFGSYAHIKMFFTLCIWIVLWTPILCIINFINDFNLMNVAQVITGGKAALSLGDNILIFKEVANRSNFMNYLVMSTPVLAYAIAKASEQGFVTFASGLSQALTGASRAAGSFANQQALSTQTSIAAP
;
A
#
# COMPACT_ATOMS: atom_id res chain seq x y z
N ALA A 1 13.16 5.48 -26.15
CA ALA A 1 14.19 5.42 -25.07
C ALA A 1 13.71 6.09 -23.78
N ASN A 2 13.01 7.25 -23.85
CA ASN A 2 12.60 8.02 -22.66
C ASN A 2 11.49 7.34 -21.83
N THR A 3 10.55 6.66 -22.47
CA THR A 3 9.48 5.93 -21.76
C THR A 3 10.02 4.78 -20.93
N ALA A 4 11.01 4.03 -21.45
CA ALA A 4 11.63 2.93 -20.70
C ALA A 4 12.37 3.39 -19.44
N TYR A 5 12.97 4.60 -19.49
CA TYR A 5 13.67 5.16 -18.33
C TYR A 5 12.68 5.67 -17.25
N ALA A 6 11.59 6.29 -17.68
CA ALA A 6 10.52 6.72 -16.77
C ALA A 6 9.86 5.52 -16.10
N ASP A 7 9.59 4.45 -16.84
CA ASP A 7 9.07 3.20 -16.31
C ASP A 7 10.03 2.59 -15.26
N GLN A 8 11.33 2.59 -15.55
CA GLN A 8 12.34 2.04 -14.66
C GLN A 8 12.46 2.82 -13.34
N GLN A 9 12.39 4.16 -13.40
CA GLN A 9 12.35 5.01 -12.19
C GLN A 9 11.07 4.81 -11.38
N PHE A 10 9.92 4.69 -12.07
CA PHE A 10 8.66 4.41 -11.43
C PHE A 10 8.69 3.08 -10.67
N TYR A 11 9.18 2.01 -11.31
CA TYR A 11 9.34 0.71 -10.64
C TYR A 11 10.30 0.75 -9.46
N ALA A 12 11.43 1.44 -9.60
CA ALA A 12 12.40 1.58 -8.52
C ALA A 12 11.81 2.33 -7.32
N SER A 13 11.04 3.40 -7.54
CA SER A 13 10.38 4.16 -6.47
C SER A 13 9.30 3.34 -5.75
N MET A 14 8.51 2.58 -6.50
CA MET A 14 7.50 1.69 -5.92
C MET A 14 8.12 0.55 -5.12
N GLN A 15 9.21 -0.02 -5.61
CA GLN A 15 9.93 -1.07 -4.91
C GLN A 15 10.54 -0.56 -3.59
N ALA A 16 11.11 0.65 -3.59
CA ALA A 16 11.64 1.27 -2.39
C ALA A 16 10.52 1.54 -1.36
N GLN A 17 9.38 2.07 -1.79
CA GLN A 17 8.22 2.29 -0.93
C GLN A 17 7.67 0.97 -0.37
N GLY A 18 7.60 -0.07 -1.19
CA GLY A 18 7.14 -1.39 -0.76
C GLY A 18 8.02 -2.00 0.32
N HIS A 19 9.32 -1.93 0.14
CA HIS A 19 10.28 -2.42 1.13
C HIS A 19 10.18 -1.64 2.44
N MET A 20 10.07 -0.32 2.38
CA MET A 20 9.83 0.52 3.57
C MET A 20 8.55 0.11 4.27
N THR A 21 7.45 -0.07 3.54
CA THR A 21 6.16 -0.44 4.13
C THR A 21 6.22 -1.80 4.82
N GLN A 22 6.82 -2.80 4.19
CA GLN A 22 6.96 -4.14 4.78
C GLN A 22 7.78 -4.12 6.08
N THR A 23 8.80 -3.28 6.15
CA THR A 23 9.67 -3.17 7.33
C THR A 23 9.03 -2.34 8.44
N TYR A 24 8.46 -1.19 8.09
CA TYR A 24 7.98 -0.23 9.09
C TYR A 24 6.54 -0.47 9.54
N LEU A 25 5.69 -1.13 8.74
CA LEU A 25 4.30 -1.37 9.10
C LEU A 25 4.14 -2.26 10.36
N PRO A 26 4.87 -3.39 10.49
CA PRO A 26 4.84 -4.18 11.71
C PRO A 26 5.37 -3.42 12.92
N LEU A 27 6.42 -2.63 12.72
CA LEU A 27 7.00 -1.79 13.77
C LEU A 27 6.01 -0.71 14.22
N ALA A 28 5.41 0.01 13.29
CA ALA A 28 4.37 1.01 13.57
C ALA A 28 3.18 0.40 14.31
N LYS A 29 2.74 -0.80 13.91
CA LYS A 29 1.69 -1.54 14.61
C LYS A 29 2.08 -1.83 16.06
N ALA A 30 3.30 -2.29 16.31
CA ALA A 30 3.80 -2.60 17.65
C ALA A 30 3.81 -1.33 18.53
N TYR A 31 4.33 -0.21 18.04
CA TYR A 31 4.33 1.05 18.78
C TYR A 31 2.92 1.59 19.04
N LEU A 32 2.05 1.58 18.03
CA LEU A 32 0.66 2.00 18.19
C LEU A 32 -0.08 1.13 19.21
N THR A 33 0.14 -0.18 19.19
CA THR A 33 -0.43 -1.10 20.16
C THR A 33 0.05 -0.77 21.57
N ALA A 34 1.34 -0.53 21.76
CA ALA A 34 1.90 -0.14 23.06
C ALA A 34 1.33 1.20 23.56
N ILE A 35 1.16 2.19 22.67
CA ILE A 35 0.56 3.48 23.00
C ILE A 35 -0.91 3.29 23.44
N ILE A 36 -1.70 2.53 22.67
CA ILE A 36 -3.12 2.29 23.00
C ILE A 36 -3.26 1.59 24.35
N ILE A 37 -2.45 0.56 24.61
CA ILE A 37 -2.45 -0.14 25.90
C ILE A 37 -1.99 0.81 27.00
N GLY A 38 -0.93 1.58 26.80
CA GLY A 38 -0.41 2.54 27.77
C GLY A 38 -1.39 3.65 28.12
N LEU A 39 -2.26 4.06 27.19
CA LEU A 39 -3.28 5.08 27.41
C LEU A 39 -4.59 4.53 28.01
N SER A 40 -4.73 3.21 28.16
CA SER A 40 -5.99 2.59 28.63
C SER A 40 -6.45 3.08 30.01
N TRP A 41 -5.51 3.26 30.93
CA TRP A 41 -5.80 3.77 32.28
C TRP A 41 -6.27 5.23 32.25
N LEU A 42 -5.72 6.05 31.35
CA LEU A 42 -6.11 7.45 31.19
C LEU A 42 -7.53 7.57 30.62
N VAL A 43 -7.90 6.71 29.68
CA VAL A 43 -9.26 6.62 29.14
C VAL A 43 -10.26 6.21 30.21
N ALA A 44 -9.88 5.25 31.07
CA ALA A 44 -10.71 4.84 32.21
C ALA A 44 -10.93 6.01 33.17
N LEU A 45 -9.88 6.75 33.54
CA LEU A 45 -9.94 7.94 34.38
C LEU A 45 -10.85 9.02 33.79
N LEU A 46 -10.66 9.37 32.51
CA LEU A 46 -11.48 10.37 31.81
C LEU A 46 -12.96 9.96 31.78
N SER A 47 -13.25 8.66 31.59
CA SER A 47 -14.62 8.16 31.58
C SER A 47 -15.31 8.31 32.93
N ILE A 48 -14.57 8.15 34.03
CA ILE A 48 -15.08 8.35 35.38
C ILE A 48 -15.31 9.85 35.64
N VAL A 49 -14.33 10.69 35.31
CA VAL A 49 -14.39 12.13 35.57
C VAL A 49 -15.52 12.82 34.79
N PHE A 50 -15.67 12.46 33.53
CA PHE A 50 -16.69 13.11 32.66
C PHE A 50 -18.03 12.34 32.62
N GLY A 51 -18.12 11.16 33.25
CA GLY A 51 -19.34 10.35 33.28
C GLY A 51 -19.83 9.95 31.85
N SER A 52 -18.93 9.97 30.85
CA SER A 52 -19.28 9.76 29.44
C SER A 52 -18.70 8.46 28.90
N TYR A 53 -19.58 7.62 28.36
CA TYR A 53 -19.20 6.40 27.66
C TYR A 53 -18.52 6.65 26.29
N ALA A 54 -18.51 7.90 25.81
CA ALA A 54 -17.93 8.23 24.52
C ALA A 54 -16.42 7.91 24.43
N HIS A 55 -15.68 8.15 25.51
CA HIS A 55 -14.24 7.85 25.59
C HIS A 55 -13.96 6.36 25.54
N ILE A 56 -14.78 5.56 26.21
CA ILE A 56 -14.68 4.09 26.20
C ILE A 56 -14.98 3.56 24.79
N LYS A 57 -16.04 4.06 24.15
CA LYS A 57 -16.40 3.67 22.78
C LYS A 57 -15.27 3.98 21.80
N MET A 58 -14.69 5.16 21.89
CA MET A 58 -13.56 5.56 21.04
C MET A 58 -12.35 4.65 21.26
N PHE A 59 -12.03 4.31 22.50
CA PHE A 59 -10.94 3.41 22.85
C PHE A 59 -11.14 2.02 22.25
N PHE A 60 -12.33 1.44 22.38
CA PHE A 60 -12.66 0.14 21.77
C PHE A 60 -12.54 0.20 20.24
N THR A 61 -12.96 1.29 19.61
CA THR A 61 -12.80 1.47 18.16
C THR A 61 -11.34 1.47 17.75
N LEU A 62 -10.45 2.10 18.53
CA LEU A 62 -9.00 2.07 18.28
C LEU A 62 -8.41 0.67 18.49
N CYS A 63 -8.86 -0.06 19.50
CA CYS A 63 -8.44 -1.44 19.71
C CYS A 63 -8.84 -2.35 18.55
N ILE A 64 -10.09 -2.26 18.09
CA ILE A 64 -10.59 -3.01 16.95
C ILE A 64 -9.81 -2.63 15.69
N TRP A 65 -9.57 -1.34 15.46
CA TRP A 65 -8.82 -0.83 14.34
C TRP A 65 -7.45 -1.48 14.19
N ILE A 66 -6.67 -1.54 15.29
CA ILE A 66 -5.31 -2.09 15.23
C ILE A 66 -5.31 -3.62 15.09
N VAL A 67 -6.31 -4.29 15.66
CA VAL A 67 -6.49 -5.75 15.55
C VAL A 67 -6.83 -6.15 14.10
N LEU A 68 -7.62 -5.35 13.39
CA LEU A 68 -8.03 -5.58 12.00
C LEU A 68 -6.86 -5.55 11.00
N TRP A 69 -5.72 -4.94 11.33
CA TRP A 69 -4.56 -4.92 10.41
C TRP A 69 -4.10 -6.32 10.04
N THR A 70 -4.07 -7.25 11.01
CA THR A 70 -3.59 -8.61 10.75
C THR A 70 -4.47 -9.38 9.76
N PRO A 71 -5.79 -9.51 9.96
CA PRO A 71 -6.62 -10.23 9.01
C PRO A 71 -6.66 -9.57 7.63
N ILE A 72 -6.61 -8.23 7.54
CA ILE A 72 -6.57 -7.53 6.25
C ILE A 72 -5.28 -7.86 5.51
N LEU A 73 -4.13 -7.81 6.19
CA LEU A 73 -2.84 -8.18 5.59
C LEU A 73 -2.82 -9.66 5.15
N CYS A 74 -3.42 -10.56 5.93
CA CYS A 74 -3.56 -11.97 5.54
C CYS A 74 -4.38 -12.13 4.26
N ILE A 75 -5.49 -11.40 4.12
CA ILE A 75 -6.32 -11.42 2.92
C ILE A 75 -5.55 -10.87 1.72
N ILE A 76 -4.86 -9.74 1.88
CA ILE A 76 -4.03 -9.14 0.82
C ILE A 76 -2.96 -10.13 0.36
N ASN A 77 -2.26 -10.77 1.30
CA ASN A 77 -1.22 -11.74 0.98
C ASN A 77 -1.80 -12.97 0.26
N PHE A 78 -2.94 -13.49 0.73
CA PHE A 78 -3.62 -14.60 0.07
C PHE A 78 -4.01 -14.26 -1.38
N ILE A 79 -4.56 -13.08 -1.62
CA ILE A 79 -4.91 -12.62 -2.98
C ILE A 79 -3.65 -12.51 -3.85
N ASN A 80 -2.54 -12.04 -3.29
CA ASN A 80 -1.27 -11.96 -4.00
C ASN A 80 -0.77 -13.34 -4.42
N ASP A 81 -0.71 -14.28 -3.49
CA ASP A 81 -0.23 -15.64 -3.75
C ASP A 81 -1.10 -16.34 -4.79
N PHE A 82 -2.43 -16.23 -4.67
CA PHE A 82 -3.38 -16.79 -5.63
C PHE A 82 -3.19 -16.22 -7.03
N ASN A 83 -3.01 -14.90 -7.14
CA ASN A 83 -2.76 -14.25 -8.42
C ASN A 83 -1.42 -14.65 -9.03
N LEU A 84 -0.37 -14.77 -8.23
CA LEU A 84 0.97 -15.20 -8.69
C LEU A 84 0.94 -16.64 -9.23
N MET A 85 0.24 -17.54 -8.55
CA MET A 85 0.07 -18.92 -9.02
C MET A 85 -0.63 -18.98 -10.38
N ASN A 86 -1.73 -18.22 -10.54
CA ASN A 86 -2.46 -18.18 -11.81
C ASN A 86 -1.59 -17.64 -12.96
N VAL A 87 -0.81 -16.58 -12.71
CA VAL A 87 0.08 -16.01 -13.72
C VAL A 87 1.19 -16.97 -14.10
N ALA A 88 1.81 -17.60 -13.11
CA ALA A 88 2.83 -18.62 -13.37
C ALA A 88 2.27 -19.74 -14.24
N GLN A 89 1.07 -20.25 -13.96
CA GLN A 89 0.42 -21.28 -14.76
C GLN A 89 0.12 -20.84 -16.19
N VAL A 90 -0.36 -19.61 -16.38
CA VAL A 90 -0.67 -19.06 -17.71
C VAL A 90 0.60 -18.91 -18.56
N ILE A 91 1.68 -18.36 -17.97
CA ILE A 91 2.94 -18.12 -18.71
C ILE A 91 3.66 -19.44 -19.00
N THR A 92 3.66 -20.38 -18.06
CA THR A 92 4.32 -21.68 -18.27
C THR A 92 3.53 -22.59 -19.21
N GLY A 93 2.23 -22.35 -19.39
CA GLY A 93 1.36 -23.20 -20.21
C GLY A 93 1.40 -24.67 -19.81
N GLY A 94 1.74 -24.98 -18.55
CA GLY A 94 1.90 -26.34 -18.03
C GLY A 94 3.19 -27.06 -18.47
N LYS A 95 4.14 -26.34 -19.08
CA LYS A 95 5.42 -26.92 -19.48
C LYS A 95 6.31 -27.18 -18.27
N ALA A 96 6.96 -28.32 -18.24
CA ALA A 96 7.90 -28.72 -17.18
C ALA A 96 9.24 -27.95 -17.21
N ALA A 97 9.56 -27.27 -18.31
CA ALA A 97 10.77 -26.48 -18.47
C ALA A 97 10.45 -25.05 -18.90
N LEU A 98 10.97 -24.08 -18.15
CA LEU A 98 10.86 -22.67 -18.44
C LEU A 98 11.92 -22.23 -19.46
N SER A 99 11.51 -21.53 -20.53
CA SER A 99 12.45 -20.83 -21.39
C SER A 99 12.99 -19.58 -20.70
N LEU A 100 14.14 -19.07 -21.15
CA LEU A 100 14.71 -17.84 -20.62
C LEU A 100 13.75 -16.64 -20.82
N GLY A 101 13.00 -16.65 -21.92
CA GLY A 101 11.97 -15.65 -22.21
C GLY A 101 10.79 -15.72 -21.24
N ASP A 102 10.32 -16.91 -20.90
CA ASP A 102 9.24 -17.12 -19.95
C ASP A 102 9.64 -16.62 -18.54
N ASN A 103 10.89 -16.85 -18.14
CA ASN A 103 11.45 -16.37 -16.87
C ASN A 103 11.43 -14.83 -16.79
N ILE A 104 11.82 -14.13 -17.86
CA ILE A 104 11.83 -12.67 -17.90
C ILE A 104 10.41 -12.12 -17.84
N LEU A 105 9.46 -12.74 -18.53
CA LEU A 105 8.04 -12.34 -18.48
C LEU A 105 7.43 -12.56 -17.10
N ILE A 106 7.69 -13.70 -16.47
CA ILE A 106 7.24 -13.98 -15.10
C ILE A 106 7.81 -12.94 -14.14
N PHE A 107 9.11 -12.65 -14.24
CA PHE A 107 9.76 -11.69 -13.34
C PHE A 107 9.18 -10.28 -13.47
N LYS A 108 8.92 -9.83 -14.69
CA LYS A 108 8.29 -8.53 -14.96
C LYS A 108 6.87 -8.46 -14.41
N GLU A 109 6.08 -9.51 -14.59
CA GLU A 109 4.71 -9.55 -14.11
C GLU A 109 4.65 -9.64 -12.58
N VAL A 110 5.52 -10.44 -11.96
CA VAL A 110 5.69 -10.50 -10.51
C VAL A 110 6.07 -9.15 -9.93
N ALA A 111 7.00 -8.42 -10.55
CA ALA A 111 7.40 -7.08 -10.12
C ALA A 111 6.24 -6.09 -10.19
N ASN A 112 5.46 -6.09 -11.28
CA ASN A 112 4.28 -5.22 -11.44
C ASN A 112 3.23 -5.48 -10.36
N ARG A 113 2.93 -6.74 -10.09
CA ARG A 113 1.92 -7.14 -9.09
C ARG A 113 2.39 -6.87 -7.68
N SER A 114 3.67 -7.12 -7.39
CA SER A 114 4.27 -6.77 -6.10
C SER A 114 4.14 -5.28 -5.79
N ASN A 115 4.36 -4.43 -6.78
CA ASN A 115 4.20 -2.99 -6.63
C ASN A 115 2.75 -2.61 -6.28
N PHE A 116 1.76 -3.18 -6.99
CA PHE A 116 0.35 -2.95 -6.67
C PHE A 116 -0.02 -3.43 -5.26
N MET A 117 0.48 -4.62 -4.86
CA MET A 117 0.25 -5.16 -3.52
C MET A 117 0.85 -4.30 -2.42
N ASN A 118 2.01 -3.68 -2.66
CA ASN A 118 2.61 -2.74 -1.71
C ASN A 118 1.69 -1.55 -1.43
N TYR A 119 0.96 -1.04 -2.43
CA TYR A 119 -0.07 0.00 -2.21
C TYR A 119 -1.22 -0.49 -1.35
N LEU A 120 -1.70 -1.71 -1.58
CA LEU A 120 -2.76 -2.29 -0.76
C LEU A 120 -2.31 -2.47 0.69
N VAL A 121 -1.08 -2.90 0.91
CA VAL A 121 -0.48 -3.01 2.25
C VAL A 121 -0.39 -1.64 2.92
N MET A 122 0.04 -0.59 2.22
CA MET A 122 0.05 0.80 2.75
C MET A 122 -1.35 1.30 3.11
N SER A 123 -2.38 0.87 2.37
CA SER A 123 -3.77 1.28 2.63
C SER A 123 -4.41 0.54 3.81
N THR A 124 -3.78 -0.52 4.32
CA THR A 124 -4.32 -1.35 5.41
C THR A 124 -4.78 -0.56 6.65
N PRO A 125 -4.03 0.42 7.19
CA PRO A 125 -4.47 1.20 8.33
C PRO A 125 -5.76 1.97 8.07
N VAL A 126 -5.90 2.54 6.87
CA VAL A 126 -7.09 3.31 6.48
C VAL A 126 -8.29 2.39 6.28
N LEU A 127 -8.10 1.25 5.62
CA LEU A 127 -9.14 0.25 5.43
C LEU A 127 -9.61 -0.32 6.78
N ALA A 128 -8.68 -0.65 7.67
CA ALA A 128 -9.00 -1.11 9.01
C ALA A 128 -9.81 -0.07 9.80
N TYR A 129 -9.47 1.22 9.68
CA TYR A 129 -10.22 2.29 10.33
C TYR A 129 -11.64 2.44 9.77
N ALA A 130 -11.79 2.37 8.45
CA ALA A 130 -13.10 2.40 7.81
C ALA A 130 -14.01 1.27 8.30
N ILE A 131 -13.48 0.05 8.39
CA ILE A 131 -14.20 -1.13 8.90
C ILE A 131 -14.51 -0.96 10.39
N ALA A 132 -13.56 -0.55 11.22
CA ALA A 132 -13.74 -0.37 12.65
C ALA A 132 -14.81 0.67 12.97
N LYS A 133 -14.89 1.71 12.17
CA LYS A 133 -15.88 2.78 12.37
C LYS A 133 -17.24 2.43 11.79
N ALA A 134 -17.34 1.41 10.92
CA ALA A 134 -18.59 0.92 10.29
C ALA A 134 -19.48 2.05 9.72
N SER A 135 -18.86 3.11 9.18
CA SER A 135 -19.57 4.28 8.66
C SER A 135 -19.34 4.46 7.17
N GLU A 136 -20.38 4.86 6.46
CA GLU A 136 -20.31 5.24 5.03
C GLU A 136 -19.22 6.28 4.76
N GLN A 137 -19.01 7.23 5.69
CA GLN A 137 -17.93 8.22 5.61
C GLN A 137 -16.54 7.61 5.62
N GLY A 138 -16.31 6.55 6.39
CA GLY A 138 -15.03 5.84 6.41
C GLY A 138 -14.71 5.21 5.06
N PHE A 139 -15.70 4.60 4.41
CA PHE A 139 -15.53 4.00 3.10
C PHE A 139 -15.30 5.04 2.00
N VAL A 140 -16.04 6.15 2.03
CA VAL A 140 -15.84 7.28 1.10
C VAL A 140 -14.45 7.90 1.28
N THR A 141 -13.99 8.06 2.52
CA THR A 141 -12.64 8.57 2.82
C THR A 141 -11.55 7.60 2.32
N PHE A 142 -11.74 6.31 2.47
CA PHE A 142 -10.85 5.29 1.93
C PHE A 142 -10.80 5.34 0.40
N ALA A 143 -11.95 5.33 -0.26
CA ALA A 143 -12.04 5.38 -1.72
C ALA A 143 -11.40 6.66 -2.30
N SER A 144 -11.63 7.81 -1.66
CA SER A 144 -11.01 9.08 -2.05
C SER A 144 -9.49 9.08 -1.81
N GLY A 145 -9.02 8.53 -0.70
CA GLY A 145 -7.60 8.40 -0.38
C GLY A 145 -6.87 7.50 -1.38
N LEU A 146 -7.48 6.37 -1.73
CA LEU A 146 -6.93 5.46 -2.73
C LEU A 146 -6.89 6.12 -4.12
N SER A 147 -7.96 6.81 -4.51
CA SER A 147 -8.02 7.58 -5.75
C SER A 147 -6.95 8.68 -5.80
N GLN A 148 -6.75 9.42 -4.71
CA GLN A 148 -5.69 10.43 -4.60
C GLN A 148 -4.29 9.82 -4.68
N ALA A 149 -4.05 8.69 -4.03
CA ALA A 149 -2.77 7.99 -4.10
C ALA A 149 -2.46 7.53 -5.53
N LEU A 150 -3.43 6.96 -6.22
CA LEU A 150 -3.31 6.55 -7.63
C LEU A 150 -3.09 7.74 -8.56
N THR A 151 -3.83 8.83 -8.36
CA THR A 151 -3.69 10.06 -9.13
C THR A 151 -2.36 10.76 -8.84
N GLY A 152 -1.91 10.75 -7.59
CA GLY A 152 -0.60 11.28 -7.18
C GLY A 152 0.54 10.52 -7.84
N ALA A 153 0.47 9.19 -7.89
CA ALA A 153 1.43 8.35 -8.57
C ALA A 153 1.47 8.61 -10.09
N SER A 154 0.31 8.76 -10.72
CA SER A 154 0.22 9.06 -12.17
C SER A 154 0.72 10.47 -12.50
N ARG A 155 0.47 11.46 -11.63
CA ARG A 155 0.99 12.83 -11.80
C ARG A 155 2.50 12.90 -11.60
N ALA A 156 3.04 12.17 -10.63
CA ALA A 156 4.48 12.07 -10.43
C ALA A 156 5.17 11.49 -11.68
N ALA A 157 4.63 10.40 -12.23
CA ALA A 157 5.13 9.82 -13.47
C ALA A 157 5.05 10.80 -14.65
N GLY A 158 3.94 11.54 -14.78
CA GLY A 158 3.75 12.55 -15.82
C GLY A 158 4.68 13.75 -15.70
N SER A 159 4.96 14.23 -14.49
CA SER A 159 5.88 15.36 -14.25
C SER A 159 7.34 15.00 -14.56
N PHE A 160 7.77 13.79 -14.26
CA PHE A 160 9.10 13.29 -14.64
C PHE A 160 9.26 13.17 -16.16
N ALA A 161 8.24 12.66 -16.87
CA ALA A 161 8.26 12.57 -18.32
C ALA A 161 8.37 13.96 -18.98
N ASN A 162 7.66 14.97 -18.46
CA ASN A 162 7.70 16.34 -18.96
C ASN A 162 9.05 17.05 -18.69
N GLN A 163 9.63 16.86 -17.50
CA GLN A 163 10.96 17.40 -17.19
C GLN A 163 12.04 16.82 -18.10
N GLN A 164 11.94 15.54 -18.42
CA GLN A 164 12.88 14.86 -19.28
C GLN A 164 12.73 15.28 -20.75
N ALA A 165 11.51 15.51 -21.22
CA ALA A 165 11.25 16.07 -22.57
C ALA A 165 11.87 17.47 -22.74
N LEU A 166 11.74 18.34 -21.70
CA LEU A 166 12.33 19.67 -21.69
C LEU A 166 13.87 19.64 -21.68
N SER A 167 14.49 18.74 -20.90
CA SER A 167 15.94 18.60 -20.84
C SER A 167 16.55 18.09 -22.17
N THR A 168 15.83 17.20 -22.85
CA THR A 168 16.25 16.70 -24.17
C THR A 168 16.15 17.77 -25.26
N GLN A 169 15.13 18.64 -25.19
CA GLN A 169 14.94 19.74 -26.12
C GLN A 169 16.03 20.81 -25.98
N THR A 170 16.48 21.07 -24.74
CA THR A 170 17.58 22.04 -24.45
C THR A 170 18.94 21.50 -24.91
N SER A 171 19.18 20.19 -24.86
CA SER A 171 20.43 19.59 -25.32
C SER A 171 20.58 19.53 -26.85
N ILE A 172 19.47 19.58 -27.58
CA ILE A 172 19.46 19.60 -29.07
C ILE A 172 19.59 21.04 -29.63
N ALA A 173 19.23 22.05 -28.83
CA ALA A 173 19.26 23.47 -29.20
C ALA A 173 20.58 24.18 -28.85
N ALA A 174 21.55 23.51 -28.29
CA ALA A 174 22.89 24.06 -28.03
C ALA A 174 23.78 23.81 -29.27
N PRO A 175 24.30 24.85 -29.92
CA PRO A 175 25.16 24.74 -31.11
C PRO A 175 26.53 24.13 -30.79
#